data_04ccae9e709e1ef26624494247d48b2e
#
_entry.id   04ccae9e709e1ef26624494247d48b2e
#
_cell.length_a   1.000
_cell.length_b   1.000
_cell.length_c   1.000
_cell.angle_alpha   90.00
_cell.angle_beta   90.00
_cell.angle_gamma   90.00
#
_symmetry.space_group_name_H-M   'P 1'
#
loop_
_entity.id
_entity.type
_entity.pdbx_description
1 polymer ?
#
loop_
_entity_poly.entity_id
_entity_poly.type
_entity_poly.pdbx_seq_one_letter_code
_entity_poly.pdbx_strand_id
1 'polypeptide(L)'
;MYKRQIYNRAKKLHIEVSAKRVVYVIETKNEKDVNALETVRSLFTGRVKDFITAVDEKNIIVVREVKPGETQDDLEKTAQVMVDMLNTEAMSQVHVAYGTVVNELKEVSRSYKEAKMALDVGKIFFSNKNVVAYAKLGIGRLIYQLPIPLCRMFIKEIFDGKSPDEFDDETLTTINKFFENSLNVSETSRQLYIHLSLIHISEP
;
A
#
# COMPACT_ATOMS: atom_id res chain seq x y z
N MET A 1 -19.95 25.71 0.93
CA MET A 1 -21.23 24.97 0.87
C MET A 1 -21.08 23.49 1.28
N TYR A 2 -20.13 22.75 0.77
CA TYR A 2 -19.88 21.33 1.02
C TYR A 2 -19.63 20.95 2.50
N LYS A 3 -18.84 21.75 3.24
CA LYS A 3 -18.52 21.51 4.67
C LYS A 3 -19.76 21.44 5.56
N ARG A 4 -20.72 22.34 5.33
CA ARG A 4 -21.97 22.42 6.10
C ARG A 4 -22.90 21.22 5.86
N GLN A 5 -22.87 20.68 4.64
CA GLN A 5 -23.68 19.49 4.29
C GLN A 5 -23.13 18.22 4.96
N ILE A 6 -21.79 18.03 4.96
CA ILE A 6 -21.16 16.90 5.65
C ILE A 6 -21.47 16.94 7.15
N TYR A 7 -21.31 18.10 7.77
CA TYR A 7 -21.61 18.29 9.19
C TYR A 7 -23.07 17.96 9.53
N ASN A 8 -24.02 18.49 8.76
CA ASN A 8 -25.44 18.26 9.00
C ASN A 8 -25.84 16.78 8.81
N ARG A 9 -25.26 16.10 7.82
CA ARG A 9 -25.49 14.66 7.61
C ARG A 9 -24.88 13.83 8.73
N ALA A 10 -23.64 14.13 9.12
CA ALA A 10 -22.97 13.43 10.21
C ALA A 10 -23.77 13.54 11.52
N LYS A 11 -24.26 14.75 11.83
CA LYS A 11 -25.11 14.97 13.03
C LYS A 11 -26.40 14.15 13.00
N LYS A 12 -27.05 14.05 11.84
CA LYS A 12 -28.26 13.22 11.67
C LYS A 12 -27.99 11.74 11.86
N LEU A 13 -26.79 11.27 11.53
CA LEU A 13 -26.36 9.88 11.63
C LEU A 13 -25.60 9.58 12.93
N HIS A 14 -25.55 10.54 13.88
CA HIS A 14 -24.79 10.43 15.12
C HIS A 14 -23.31 10.11 14.93
N ILE A 15 -22.73 10.56 13.79
CA ILE A 15 -21.30 10.40 13.48
C ILE A 15 -20.55 11.60 14.06
N GLU A 16 -19.54 11.33 14.88
CA GLU A 16 -18.69 12.37 15.45
C GLU A 16 -17.77 12.95 14.35
N VAL A 17 -17.82 14.27 14.16
CA VAL A 17 -17.09 14.96 13.08
C VAL A 17 -15.61 15.12 13.41
N SER A 18 -15.28 15.31 14.68
CA SER A 18 -13.93 15.60 15.19
C SER A 18 -13.16 14.36 15.64
N ALA A 19 -13.71 13.15 15.48
CA ALA A 19 -13.00 11.94 15.81
C ALA A 19 -11.86 11.69 14.83
N LYS A 20 -10.71 11.28 15.37
CA LYS A 20 -9.55 10.83 14.56
C LYS A 20 -9.89 9.53 13.84
N ARG A 21 -9.60 9.47 12.54
CA ARG A 21 -9.86 8.28 11.73
C ARG A 21 -8.69 7.95 10.82
N VAL A 22 -8.60 6.68 10.49
CA VAL A 22 -7.70 6.15 9.48
C VAL A 22 -8.50 5.27 8.53
N VAL A 23 -8.12 5.27 7.26
CA VAL A 23 -8.75 4.41 6.25
C VAL A 23 -7.79 3.29 5.88
N TYR A 24 -8.29 2.05 5.94
CA TYR A 24 -7.65 0.88 5.37
C TYR A 24 -8.36 0.50 4.09
N VAL A 25 -7.59 0.10 3.08
CA VAL A 25 -8.07 -0.52 1.85
C VAL A 25 -7.51 -1.93 1.82
N ILE A 26 -8.38 -2.90 1.69
CA ILE A 26 -8.06 -4.32 1.61
C ILE A 26 -8.38 -4.76 0.20
N GLU A 27 -7.43 -5.35 -0.50
CA GLU A 27 -7.64 -5.97 -1.80
C GLU A 27 -7.47 -7.48 -1.69
N THR A 28 -8.49 -8.21 -2.12
CA THR A 28 -8.49 -9.67 -2.21
C THR A 28 -8.06 -10.11 -3.61
N LYS A 29 -7.32 -11.21 -3.70
CA LYS A 29 -6.87 -11.75 -4.99
C LYS A 29 -8.00 -12.46 -5.75
N ASN A 30 -8.95 -13.04 -5.03
CA ASN A 30 -10.05 -13.81 -5.59
C ASN A 30 -11.32 -12.95 -5.74
N GLU A 31 -11.90 -12.95 -6.96
CA GLU A 31 -13.09 -12.16 -7.31
C GLU A 31 -14.39 -12.59 -6.61
N LYS A 32 -14.41 -13.70 -5.87
CA LYS A 32 -15.63 -14.25 -5.26
C LYS A 32 -15.47 -14.60 -3.79
N ASP A 33 -14.70 -13.80 -3.06
CA ASP A 33 -14.57 -14.06 -1.63
C ASP A 33 -15.74 -13.43 -0.85
N VAL A 34 -16.89 -14.09 -0.95
CA VAL A 34 -18.13 -13.68 -0.25
C VAL A 34 -17.92 -13.60 1.27
N ASN A 35 -16.94 -14.35 1.79
CA ASN A 35 -16.64 -14.42 3.20
C ASN A 35 -15.70 -13.31 3.69
N ALA A 36 -14.90 -12.71 2.80
CA ALA A 36 -13.90 -11.72 3.20
C ALA A 36 -14.52 -10.50 3.91
N LEU A 37 -15.63 -9.98 3.40
CA LEU A 37 -16.32 -8.84 4.01
C LEU A 37 -16.88 -9.20 5.41
N GLU A 38 -17.45 -10.39 5.57
CA GLU A 38 -17.99 -10.85 6.85
C GLU A 38 -16.86 -11.14 7.86
N THR A 39 -15.74 -11.70 7.39
CA THR A 39 -14.53 -11.90 8.21
C THR A 39 -13.99 -10.55 8.69
N VAL A 40 -13.87 -9.54 7.82
CA VAL A 40 -13.46 -8.19 8.24
C VAL A 40 -14.47 -7.60 9.23
N ARG A 41 -15.76 -7.74 9.01
CA ARG A 41 -16.79 -7.26 9.96
C ARG A 41 -16.68 -7.92 11.32
N SER A 42 -16.39 -9.21 11.38
CA SER A 42 -16.23 -9.94 12.63
C SER A 42 -15.09 -9.41 13.49
N LEU A 43 -13.98 -8.98 12.88
CA LEU A 43 -12.83 -8.36 13.55
C LEU A 43 -13.19 -7.08 14.31
N PHE A 44 -14.18 -6.36 13.81
CA PHE A 44 -14.62 -5.07 14.37
C PHE A 44 -15.95 -5.18 15.11
N THR A 45 -16.40 -6.39 15.42
CA THR A 45 -17.63 -6.62 16.21
C THR A 45 -17.55 -5.88 17.55
N GLY A 46 -18.61 -5.12 17.88
CA GLY A 46 -18.64 -4.25 19.08
C GLY A 46 -18.00 -2.87 18.91
N ARG A 47 -17.41 -2.55 17.77
CA ARG A 47 -16.89 -1.21 17.44
C ARG A 47 -17.91 -0.45 16.59
N VAL A 48 -18.92 0.12 17.26
CA VAL A 48 -20.07 0.81 16.62
C VAL A 48 -19.64 2.03 15.77
N LYS A 49 -18.41 2.52 15.95
CA LYS A 49 -17.93 3.75 15.29
C LYS A 49 -17.08 3.49 14.05
N ASP A 50 -16.79 2.23 13.74
CA ASP A 50 -16.03 1.84 12.55
C ASP A 50 -16.97 1.54 11.39
N PHE A 51 -16.63 1.95 10.18
CA PHE A 51 -17.43 1.74 8.98
C PHE A 51 -16.71 0.79 8.04
N ILE A 52 -17.39 -0.28 7.65
CA ILE A 52 -16.82 -1.31 6.78
C ILE A 52 -17.76 -1.48 5.59
N THR A 53 -17.21 -1.35 4.39
CA THR A 53 -17.98 -1.50 3.15
C THR A 53 -17.12 -2.14 2.07
N ALA A 54 -17.73 -2.98 1.24
CA ALA A 54 -17.15 -3.38 -0.02
C ALA A 54 -17.43 -2.30 -1.07
N VAL A 55 -16.45 -1.96 -1.87
CA VAL A 55 -16.59 -1.01 -2.99
C VAL A 55 -16.86 -1.76 -4.27
N ASP A 56 -16.23 -2.90 -4.41
CA ASP A 56 -16.38 -3.84 -5.50
C ASP A 56 -16.09 -5.26 -4.99
N GLU A 57 -16.01 -6.23 -5.89
CA GLU A 57 -15.80 -7.64 -5.55
C GLU A 57 -14.42 -7.93 -4.92
N LYS A 58 -13.44 -7.03 -5.09
CA LYS A 58 -12.04 -7.20 -4.64
C LYS A 58 -11.65 -6.25 -3.51
N ASN A 59 -12.34 -5.13 -3.37
CA ASN A 59 -11.91 -4.05 -2.50
C ASN A 59 -12.86 -3.83 -1.34
N ILE A 60 -12.33 -3.95 -0.12
CA ILE A 60 -13.02 -3.64 1.13
C ILE A 60 -12.37 -2.39 1.74
N ILE A 61 -13.18 -1.46 2.19
CA ILE A 61 -12.76 -0.27 2.89
C ILE A 61 -13.17 -0.38 4.36
N VAL A 62 -12.22 -0.09 5.23
CA VAL A 62 -12.45 0.06 6.67
C VAL A 62 -12.09 1.48 7.07
N VAL A 63 -13.08 2.26 7.52
CA VAL A 63 -12.87 3.57 8.14
C VAL A 63 -12.92 3.37 9.64
N ARG A 64 -11.75 3.42 10.29
CA ARG A 64 -11.61 3.11 11.70
C ARG A 64 -11.42 4.38 12.54
N GLU A 65 -12.11 4.48 13.67
CA GLU A 65 -11.82 5.50 14.68
C GLU A 65 -10.53 5.13 15.44
N VAL A 66 -9.59 6.08 15.50
CA VAL A 66 -8.31 5.92 16.20
C VAL A 66 -8.48 6.34 17.65
N LYS A 67 -8.17 5.45 18.58
CA LYS A 67 -8.28 5.70 20.02
C LYS A 67 -7.17 6.62 20.51
N PRO A 68 -7.40 7.40 21.58
CA PRO A 68 -6.33 8.16 22.22
C PRO A 68 -5.18 7.23 22.65
N GLY A 69 -3.95 7.61 22.29
CA GLY A 69 -2.74 6.85 22.62
C GLY A 69 -2.35 5.79 21.60
N GLU A 70 -3.17 5.47 20.60
CA GLU A 70 -2.77 4.55 19.53
C GLU A 70 -1.66 5.16 18.67
N THR A 71 -0.63 4.36 18.43
CA THR A 71 0.57 4.70 17.67
C THR A 71 0.48 4.20 16.22
N GLN A 72 1.45 4.55 15.39
CA GLN A 72 1.58 4.01 14.04
C GLN A 72 1.78 2.48 14.05
N ASP A 73 2.50 1.97 15.05
CA ASP A 73 2.71 0.53 15.21
C ASP A 73 1.40 -0.22 15.52
N ASP A 74 0.50 0.40 16.27
CA ASP A 74 -0.83 -0.20 16.55
C ASP A 74 -1.70 -0.22 15.30
N LEU A 75 -1.58 0.79 14.42
CA LEU A 75 -2.27 0.80 13.13
C LEU A 75 -1.72 -0.30 12.22
N GLU A 76 -0.41 -0.48 12.18
CA GLU A 76 0.24 -1.54 11.40
C GLU A 76 -0.14 -2.94 11.93
N LYS A 77 -0.14 -3.15 13.25
CA LYS A 77 -0.62 -4.39 13.87
C LYS A 77 -2.08 -4.67 13.51
N THR A 78 -2.92 -3.64 13.49
CA THR A 78 -4.33 -3.79 13.06
C THR A 78 -4.41 -4.27 11.61
N ALA A 79 -3.59 -3.71 10.70
CA ALA A 79 -3.53 -4.15 9.31
C ALA A 79 -3.03 -5.59 9.19
N GLN A 80 -2.00 -5.96 9.99
CA GLN A 80 -1.48 -7.33 10.01
C GLN A 80 -2.54 -8.35 10.48
N VAL A 81 -3.31 -8.02 11.51
CA VAL A 81 -4.41 -8.87 11.99
C VAL A 81 -5.45 -9.09 10.89
N MET A 82 -5.78 -8.06 10.09
CA MET A 82 -6.68 -8.22 8.95
C MET A 82 -6.10 -9.20 7.91
N VAL A 83 -4.80 -9.09 7.59
CA VAL A 83 -4.12 -10.01 6.67
C VAL A 83 -4.17 -11.44 7.20
N ASP A 84 -3.80 -11.65 8.46
CA ASP A 84 -3.69 -12.98 9.07
C ASP A 84 -5.06 -13.68 9.11
N MET A 85 -6.11 -12.94 9.51
CA MET A 85 -7.47 -13.47 9.57
C MET A 85 -8.00 -13.83 8.18
N LEU A 86 -7.81 -12.95 7.20
CA LEU A 86 -8.29 -13.19 5.84
C LEU A 86 -7.53 -14.34 5.17
N ASN A 87 -6.22 -14.45 5.39
CA ASN A 87 -5.45 -15.58 4.88
C ASN A 87 -5.87 -16.91 5.52
N THR A 88 -6.22 -16.90 6.81
CA THR A 88 -6.54 -18.12 7.57
C THR A 88 -7.98 -18.54 7.37
N GLU A 89 -8.95 -17.63 7.53
CA GLU A 89 -10.37 -17.95 7.53
C GLU A 89 -10.99 -17.92 6.13
N ALA A 90 -10.57 -16.95 5.31
CA ALA A 90 -11.09 -16.81 3.96
C ALA A 90 -10.22 -17.51 2.90
N MET A 91 -9.06 -18.08 3.28
CA MET A 91 -8.06 -18.68 2.37
C MET A 91 -7.72 -17.75 1.20
N SER A 92 -7.78 -16.46 1.43
CA SER A 92 -7.60 -15.43 0.41
C SER A 92 -6.29 -14.68 0.64
N GLN A 93 -5.42 -14.67 -0.36
CA GLN A 93 -4.26 -13.80 -0.33
C GLN A 93 -4.72 -12.36 -0.46
N VAL A 94 -4.36 -11.53 0.52
CA VAL A 94 -4.81 -10.15 0.57
C VAL A 94 -3.65 -9.18 0.73
N HIS A 95 -3.85 -7.98 0.21
CA HIS A 95 -3.00 -6.83 0.48
C HIS A 95 -3.81 -5.80 1.26
N VAL A 96 -3.24 -5.28 2.33
CA VAL A 96 -3.84 -4.24 3.15
C VAL A 96 -2.97 -3.00 3.11
N ALA A 97 -3.54 -1.88 2.73
CA ALA A 97 -2.85 -0.59 2.78
C ALA A 97 -3.66 0.41 3.60
N TYR A 98 -2.97 1.36 4.24
CA TYR A 98 -3.65 2.39 5.01
C TYR A 98 -3.04 3.77 4.82
N GLY A 99 -3.93 4.78 4.91
CA GLY A 99 -3.57 6.19 4.80
C GLY A 99 -3.08 6.79 6.11
N THR A 100 -2.92 8.10 6.13
CA THR A 100 -2.59 8.83 7.36
C THR A 100 -3.83 9.04 8.22
N VAL A 101 -3.61 9.18 9.53
CA VAL A 101 -4.66 9.55 10.48
C VAL A 101 -5.13 10.97 10.17
N VAL A 102 -6.45 11.14 10.09
CA VAL A 102 -7.10 12.44 9.87
C VAL A 102 -7.93 12.83 11.08
N ASN A 103 -8.04 14.14 11.32
CA ASN A 103 -8.67 14.68 12.54
C ASN A 103 -10.16 15.03 12.34
N GLU A 104 -10.61 15.09 11.10
CA GLU A 104 -11.98 15.50 10.79
C GLU A 104 -12.61 14.57 9.74
N LEU A 105 -13.91 14.35 9.84
CA LEU A 105 -14.67 13.53 8.91
C LEU A 105 -14.51 13.95 7.44
N LYS A 106 -14.41 15.25 7.16
CA LYS A 106 -14.21 15.77 5.79
C LYS A 106 -12.89 15.31 5.14
N GLU A 107 -11.90 14.91 5.95
CA GLU A 107 -10.58 14.50 5.49
C GLU A 107 -10.47 12.98 5.27
N VAL A 108 -11.50 12.21 5.59
CA VAL A 108 -11.52 10.75 5.39
C VAL A 108 -11.23 10.39 3.92
N SER A 109 -11.74 11.20 2.97
CA SER A 109 -11.45 11.01 1.54
C SER A 109 -9.96 11.15 1.20
N ARG A 110 -9.20 11.97 1.95
CA ARG A 110 -7.75 12.08 1.80
C ARG A 110 -7.07 10.79 2.27
N SER A 111 -7.40 10.33 3.49
CA SER A 111 -6.85 9.07 4.01
C SER A 111 -7.17 7.87 3.09
N TYR A 112 -8.35 7.85 2.48
CA TYR A 112 -8.70 6.84 1.48
C TYR A 112 -7.82 6.91 0.23
N LYS A 113 -7.61 8.09 -0.34
CA LYS A 113 -6.76 8.27 -1.52
C LYS A 113 -5.31 7.87 -1.23
N GLU A 114 -4.82 8.20 -0.05
CA GLU A 114 -3.50 7.81 0.44
C GLU A 114 -3.39 6.29 0.59
N ALA A 115 -4.40 5.63 1.19
CA ALA A 115 -4.44 4.18 1.33
C ALA A 115 -4.47 3.47 -0.04
N LYS A 116 -5.27 3.98 -0.98
CA LYS A 116 -5.32 3.44 -2.34
C LYS A 116 -3.98 3.60 -3.07
N MET A 117 -3.35 4.77 -2.96
CA MET A 117 -2.01 4.97 -3.51
C MET A 117 -0.98 4.03 -2.85
N ALA A 118 -1.08 3.82 -1.54
CA ALA A 118 -0.20 2.90 -0.83
C ALA A 118 -0.37 1.46 -1.32
N LEU A 119 -1.59 1.05 -1.63
CA LEU A 119 -1.88 -0.25 -2.21
C LEU A 119 -1.23 -0.40 -3.59
N ASP A 120 -1.42 0.57 -4.48
CA ASP A 120 -0.92 0.52 -5.85
C ASP A 120 0.62 0.60 -5.90
N VAL A 121 1.22 1.51 -5.13
CA VAL A 121 2.70 1.64 -5.00
C VAL A 121 3.29 0.40 -4.33
N GLY A 122 2.58 -0.15 -3.34
CA GLY A 122 2.97 -1.37 -2.63
C GLY A 122 3.17 -2.55 -3.56
N LYS A 123 2.26 -2.75 -4.52
CA LYS A 123 2.36 -3.82 -5.52
C LYS A 123 3.58 -3.70 -6.41
N ILE A 124 4.01 -2.48 -6.70
CA ILE A 124 5.15 -2.21 -7.58
C ILE A 124 6.48 -2.32 -6.82
N PHE A 125 6.60 -1.66 -5.67
CA PHE A 125 7.87 -1.50 -4.98
C PHE A 125 8.05 -2.41 -3.75
N PHE A 126 6.97 -3.00 -3.25
CA PHE A 126 6.96 -3.80 -2.01
C PHE A 126 6.16 -5.10 -2.20
N SER A 127 6.34 -5.78 -3.33
CA SER A 127 5.58 -6.98 -3.72
C SER A 127 5.64 -8.12 -2.70
N ASN A 128 6.67 -8.15 -1.85
CA ASN A 128 6.85 -9.11 -0.76
C ASN A 128 6.12 -8.73 0.53
N LYS A 129 5.46 -7.57 0.59
CA LYS A 129 4.74 -7.10 1.78
C LYS A 129 3.23 -7.13 1.55
N ASN A 130 2.53 -7.73 2.50
CA ASN A 130 1.07 -7.75 2.50
C ASN A 130 0.46 -6.52 3.19
N VAL A 131 1.25 -5.78 3.96
CA VAL A 131 0.82 -4.54 4.64
C VAL A 131 1.69 -3.38 4.19
N VAL A 132 1.06 -2.30 3.72
CA VAL A 132 1.76 -1.09 3.27
C VAL A 132 1.11 0.16 3.87
N ALA A 133 1.91 0.95 4.57
CA ALA A 133 1.50 2.27 5.08
C ALA A 133 1.86 3.37 4.08
N TYR A 134 0.95 4.31 3.83
CA TYR A 134 1.24 5.49 2.99
C TYR A 134 2.46 6.27 3.48
N ALA A 135 2.62 6.43 4.79
CA ALA A 135 3.74 7.13 5.37
C ALA A 135 5.11 6.46 5.11
N LYS A 136 5.11 5.14 4.81
CA LYS A 136 6.33 4.35 4.57
C LYS A 136 6.69 4.20 3.09
N LEU A 137 5.94 4.81 2.18
CA LEU A 137 6.20 4.70 0.73
C LEU A 137 7.48 5.39 0.26
N GLY A 138 7.99 6.34 1.02
CA GLY A 138 9.20 7.09 0.65
C GLY A 138 9.10 7.74 -0.73
N ILE A 139 10.14 7.53 -1.54
CA ILE A 139 10.22 8.06 -2.90
C ILE A 139 9.22 7.41 -3.86
N GLY A 140 8.74 6.19 -3.57
CA GLY A 140 7.81 5.46 -4.43
C GLY A 140 6.53 6.25 -4.72
N ARG A 141 6.03 7.03 -3.74
CA ARG A 141 4.85 7.89 -3.97
C ARG A 141 5.11 9.05 -4.93
N LEU A 142 6.35 9.54 -5.02
CA LEU A 142 6.72 10.59 -5.98
C LEU A 142 6.81 10.00 -7.38
N ILE A 143 7.51 8.88 -7.52
CA ILE A 143 7.65 8.18 -8.80
C ILE A 143 6.29 7.79 -9.36
N TYR A 144 5.41 7.25 -8.54
CA TYR A 144 4.05 6.86 -8.95
C TYR A 144 3.20 8.04 -9.48
N GLN A 145 3.48 9.27 -9.03
CA GLN A 145 2.78 10.47 -9.46
C GLN A 145 3.39 11.14 -10.71
N LEU A 146 4.53 10.66 -11.21
CA LEU A 146 5.13 11.20 -12.41
C LEU A 146 4.27 10.90 -13.64
N PRO A 147 4.10 11.88 -14.55
CA PRO A 147 3.43 11.63 -15.82
C PRO A 147 4.15 10.54 -16.62
N ILE A 148 3.39 9.59 -17.18
CA ILE A 148 3.94 8.50 -17.99
C ILE A 148 4.88 8.98 -19.11
N PRO A 149 4.57 10.08 -19.84
CA PRO A 149 5.49 10.59 -20.86
C PRO A 149 6.85 10.98 -20.29
N LEU A 150 6.88 11.56 -19.08
CA LEU A 150 8.13 11.93 -18.41
C LEU A 150 8.93 10.69 -18.01
N CYS A 151 8.27 9.67 -17.48
CA CYS A 151 8.92 8.39 -17.16
C CYS A 151 9.53 7.75 -18.40
N ARG A 152 8.79 7.72 -19.52
CA ARG A 152 9.29 7.16 -20.79
C ARG A 152 10.47 7.93 -21.35
N MET A 153 10.44 9.25 -21.26
CA MET A 153 11.56 10.11 -21.69
C MET A 153 12.81 9.79 -20.87
N PHE A 154 12.69 9.74 -19.54
CA PHE A 154 13.78 9.42 -18.64
C PHE A 154 14.36 8.02 -18.90
N ILE A 155 13.51 7.00 -19.05
CA ILE A 155 13.95 5.64 -19.37
C ILE A 155 14.75 5.63 -20.68
N LYS A 156 14.23 6.31 -21.72
CA LYS A 156 14.93 6.38 -23.01
C LYS A 156 16.30 7.06 -22.92
N GLU A 157 16.44 8.09 -22.11
CA GLU A 157 17.71 8.78 -21.86
C GLU A 157 18.71 7.89 -21.12
N ILE A 158 18.27 7.21 -20.06
CA ILE A 158 19.14 6.37 -19.23
C ILE A 158 19.61 5.11 -19.98
N PHE A 159 18.72 4.49 -20.75
CA PHE A 159 19.02 3.23 -21.44
C PHE A 159 19.41 3.42 -22.92
N ASP A 160 19.78 4.64 -23.32
CA ASP A 160 20.22 4.96 -24.68
C ASP A 160 19.30 4.41 -25.77
N GLY A 161 17.98 4.53 -25.53
CA GLY A 161 16.93 4.08 -26.43
C GLY A 161 16.58 2.59 -26.35
N LYS A 162 17.28 1.80 -25.53
CA LYS A 162 16.92 0.41 -25.25
C LYS A 162 15.71 0.34 -24.31
N SER A 163 14.95 -0.75 -24.41
CA SER A 163 13.85 -1.01 -23.48
C SER A 163 14.37 -1.76 -22.25
N PRO A 164 13.87 -1.45 -21.03
CA PRO A 164 14.11 -2.32 -19.87
C PRO A 164 13.68 -3.79 -20.09
N ASP A 165 12.72 -4.02 -21.00
CA ASP A 165 12.23 -5.36 -21.35
C ASP A 165 13.26 -6.18 -22.15
N GLU A 166 14.36 -5.54 -22.61
CA GLU A 166 15.44 -6.24 -23.33
C GLU A 166 16.48 -6.85 -22.37
N PHE A 167 16.40 -6.55 -21.08
CA PHE A 167 17.23 -7.19 -20.08
C PHE A 167 16.73 -8.60 -19.78
N ASP A 168 17.68 -9.54 -19.72
CA ASP A 168 17.38 -10.89 -19.24
C ASP A 168 17.08 -10.89 -17.72
N ASP A 169 16.46 -11.97 -17.26
CA ASP A 169 16.07 -12.14 -15.86
C ASP A 169 17.28 -12.12 -14.90
N GLU A 170 18.45 -12.56 -15.35
CA GLU A 170 19.68 -12.57 -14.56
C GLU A 170 20.19 -11.14 -14.33
N THR A 171 20.20 -10.33 -15.38
CA THR A 171 20.55 -8.90 -15.30
C THR A 171 19.59 -8.14 -14.40
N LEU A 172 18.28 -8.34 -14.56
CA LEU A 172 17.28 -7.70 -13.70
C LEU A 172 17.41 -8.12 -12.23
N THR A 173 17.70 -9.41 -11.99
CA THR A 173 17.96 -9.91 -10.64
C THR A 173 19.20 -9.26 -10.04
N THR A 174 20.25 -9.13 -10.81
CA THR A 174 21.51 -8.49 -10.39
C THR A 174 21.29 -7.02 -10.03
N ILE A 175 20.58 -6.28 -10.89
CA ILE A 175 20.23 -4.87 -10.64
C ILE A 175 19.43 -4.73 -9.36
N ASN A 176 18.37 -5.54 -9.18
CA ASN A 176 17.55 -5.48 -7.98
C ASN A 176 18.36 -5.78 -6.72
N LYS A 177 19.19 -6.83 -6.73
CA LYS A 177 20.07 -7.16 -5.59
C LYS A 177 21.11 -6.07 -5.30
N PHE A 178 21.62 -5.41 -6.32
CA PHE A 178 22.54 -4.31 -6.16
C PHE A 178 21.90 -3.11 -5.42
N PHE A 179 20.66 -2.78 -5.78
CA PHE A 179 19.91 -1.74 -5.07
C PHE A 179 19.49 -2.17 -3.65
N GLU A 180 19.06 -3.42 -3.45
CA GLU A 180 18.75 -3.97 -2.12
C GLU A 180 19.95 -3.90 -1.16
N ASN A 181 21.17 -4.12 -1.70
CA ASN A 181 22.40 -4.05 -0.95
C ASN A 181 23.01 -2.62 -0.89
N SER A 182 22.20 -1.60 -1.11
CA SER A 182 22.63 -0.19 -1.04
C SER A 182 23.82 0.11 -1.94
N LEU A 183 23.82 -0.41 -3.16
CA LEU A 183 24.88 -0.26 -4.17
C LEU A 183 26.22 -0.90 -3.77
N ASN A 184 26.20 -1.91 -2.91
CA ASN A 184 27.40 -2.62 -2.48
C ASN A 184 27.69 -3.79 -3.41
N VAL A 185 28.64 -3.60 -4.34
CA VAL A 185 29.04 -4.60 -5.35
C VAL A 185 29.51 -5.90 -4.72
N SER A 186 30.35 -5.83 -3.67
CA SER A 186 30.91 -7.02 -3.01
C SER A 186 29.85 -7.86 -2.33
N GLU A 187 28.88 -7.23 -1.64
CA GLU A 187 27.79 -7.92 -1.00
C GLU A 187 26.82 -8.52 -2.03
N THR A 188 26.56 -7.79 -3.12
CA THR A 188 25.72 -8.26 -4.21
C THR A 188 26.32 -9.50 -4.90
N SER A 189 27.60 -9.45 -5.24
CA SER A 189 28.27 -10.61 -5.86
C SER A 189 28.28 -11.83 -4.95
N ARG A 190 28.48 -11.62 -3.64
CA ARG A 190 28.44 -12.69 -2.65
C ARG A 190 27.06 -13.35 -2.56
N GLN A 191 25.98 -12.55 -2.55
CA GLN A 191 24.62 -13.06 -2.45
C GLN A 191 24.15 -13.77 -3.72
N LEU A 192 24.62 -13.32 -4.88
CA LEU A 192 24.29 -13.92 -6.18
C LEU A 192 25.24 -15.06 -6.57
N TYR A 193 26.29 -15.31 -5.78
CA TYR A 193 27.34 -16.29 -6.08
C TYR A 193 28.02 -16.05 -7.43
N ILE A 194 28.15 -14.77 -7.85
CA ILE A 194 28.81 -14.37 -9.09
C ILE A 194 30.15 -13.70 -8.81
N HIS A 195 31.04 -13.73 -9.79
CA HIS A 195 32.33 -13.06 -9.66
C HIS A 195 32.17 -11.53 -9.74
N LEU A 196 32.92 -10.78 -8.91
CA LEU A 196 32.88 -9.31 -8.85
C LEU A 196 33.02 -8.65 -10.25
N SER A 197 33.84 -9.21 -11.11
CA SER A 197 34.06 -8.68 -12.47
C SER A 197 32.82 -8.69 -13.35
N LEU A 198 31.85 -9.56 -13.10
CA LEU A 198 30.61 -9.60 -13.86
C LEU A 198 29.69 -8.41 -13.58
N ILE A 199 29.80 -7.81 -12.41
CA ILE A 199 29.03 -6.60 -12.05
C ILE A 199 29.68 -5.34 -12.62
N HIS A 200 31.03 -5.35 -12.80
CA HIS A 200 31.77 -4.21 -13.36
C HIS A 200 31.69 -4.08 -14.89
N ILE A 201 31.26 -5.10 -15.61
CA ILE A 201 31.15 -5.08 -17.09
C ILE A 201 29.97 -4.18 -17.55
N SER A 202 29.06 -3.82 -16.65
CA SER A 202 27.91 -2.98 -16.94
C SER A 202 28.12 -1.49 -16.69
N GLU A 203 29.32 -1.05 -16.35
CA GLU A 203 29.65 0.39 -16.33
C GLU A 203 30.06 0.84 -17.75
N PRO A 204 29.39 1.89 -18.29
CA PRO A 204 29.74 2.44 -19.60
C PRO A 204 31.07 3.19 -19.59
#